data_0cdc912dd4a2cd41787a1081a0a3f4f1
#
_entry.id   0cdc912dd4a2cd41787a1081a0a3f4f1
#
_cell.length_a   1.000
_cell.length_b   1.000
_cell.length_c   1.000
_cell.angle_alpha   90.00
_cell.angle_beta   90.00
_cell.angle_gamma   90.00
#
_symmetry.space_group_name_H-M   'P 1'
#
loop_
_entity.id
_entity.type
_entity.pdbx_description
1 polymer ?
#
loop_
_entity_poly.entity_id
_entity_poly.type
_entity_poly.pdbx_seq_one_letter_code
_entity_poly.pdbx_strand_id
1 'polypeptide(L)'
;MKYNIGMYGGSFDPLHIGHIHDIIKASAMCEELYVVISWCEGRESTSKELRYRWILNSTKHLPNIKLLLIEDTAVSKEAYNTDYFWEKGANDIKNAIGKPIDAVFCGDD
;
A
#
# COMPACT_ATOMS: atom_id res chain seq x y z
N MET A 1 -9.78 -1.20 -18.95
CA MET A 1 -9.40 -1.46 -17.55
C MET A 1 -10.61 -2.02 -16.81
N LYS A 2 -10.37 -2.99 -15.93
CA LYS A 2 -11.45 -3.63 -15.19
C LYS A 2 -11.99 -2.76 -14.05
N TYR A 3 -11.11 -2.00 -13.41
CA TYR A 3 -11.45 -1.15 -12.27
C TYR A 3 -11.02 0.28 -12.52
N ASN A 4 -11.72 1.22 -11.94
CA ASN A 4 -11.37 2.63 -12.05
C ASN A 4 -10.25 2.97 -11.05
N ILE A 5 -10.50 2.73 -9.77
CA ILE A 5 -9.54 3.01 -8.70
C ILE A 5 -9.25 1.73 -7.93
N GLY A 6 -8.00 1.32 -7.94
CA GLY A 6 -7.52 0.18 -7.15
C GLY A 6 -6.58 0.62 -6.05
N MET A 7 -6.40 -0.24 -5.06
CA MET A 7 -5.50 -0.01 -3.94
C MET A 7 -4.72 -1.28 -3.64
N TYR A 8 -3.43 -1.14 -3.43
CA TYR A 8 -2.56 -2.23 -2.96
C TYR A 8 -1.85 -1.73 -1.71
N GLY A 9 -2.09 -2.39 -0.58
CA GLY A 9 -1.56 -1.95 0.71
C GLY A 9 -0.58 -2.93 1.31
N GLY A 10 0.36 -2.42 2.08
CA GLY A 10 1.31 -3.23 2.82
C GLY A 10 2.34 -2.39 3.54
N SER A 11 3.16 -3.02 4.36
CA SER A 11 4.28 -2.35 5.03
C SER A 11 5.56 -2.40 4.18
N PHE A 12 5.71 -3.44 3.35
CA PHE A 12 6.88 -3.62 2.47
C PHE A 12 8.20 -3.57 3.24
N ASP A 13 8.29 -4.36 4.28
CA ASP A 13 9.43 -4.37 5.20
C ASP A 13 10.06 -5.76 5.30
N PRO A 14 10.96 -6.13 4.36
CA PRO A 14 11.37 -5.34 3.19
C PRO A 14 10.47 -5.56 1.98
N LEU A 15 10.64 -4.70 0.98
CA LEU A 15 10.06 -4.92 -0.33
C LEU A 15 10.76 -6.12 -0.99
N HIS A 16 10.01 -7.01 -1.63
CA HIS A 16 10.58 -8.12 -2.38
C HIS A 16 9.88 -8.28 -3.73
N ILE A 17 10.44 -9.16 -4.58
CA ILE A 17 9.98 -9.28 -5.96
C ILE A 17 8.51 -9.71 -6.07
N GLY A 18 8.01 -10.47 -5.10
CA GLY A 18 6.59 -10.84 -5.06
C GLY A 18 5.67 -9.63 -4.96
N HIS A 19 6.05 -8.64 -4.14
CA HIS A 19 5.31 -7.38 -4.03
C HIS A 19 5.27 -6.65 -5.36
N ILE A 20 6.42 -6.53 -6.03
CA ILE A 20 6.52 -5.83 -7.32
C ILE A 20 5.66 -6.53 -8.37
N HIS A 21 5.72 -7.85 -8.42
CA HIS A 21 4.95 -8.64 -9.36
C HIS A 21 3.45 -8.40 -9.18
N ASP A 22 2.98 -8.42 -7.92
CA ASP A 22 1.57 -8.19 -7.59
C ASP A 22 1.14 -6.76 -7.93
N ILE A 23 2.00 -5.77 -7.67
CA ILE A 23 1.71 -4.38 -8.01
C ILE A 23 1.56 -4.21 -9.52
N ILE A 24 2.45 -4.81 -10.30
CA ILE A 24 2.38 -4.73 -11.76
C ILE A 24 1.07 -5.35 -12.26
N LYS A 25 0.70 -6.52 -11.75
CA LYS A 25 -0.54 -7.18 -12.15
C LYS A 25 -1.76 -6.33 -11.78
N ALA A 26 -1.77 -5.77 -10.58
CA ALA A 26 -2.88 -4.92 -10.14
C ALA A 26 -2.97 -3.65 -10.99
N SER A 27 -1.83 -3.04 -11.34
CA SER A 27 -1.82 -1.82 -12.14
C SER A 27 -2.42 -2.04 -13.53
N ALA A 28 -2.26 -3.24 -14.08
CA ALA A 28 -2.83 -3.59 -15.38
C ALA A 28 -4.35 -3.71 -15.36
N MET A 29 -4.95 -3.80 -14.17
CA MET A 29 -6.39 -3.96 -14.01
C MET A 29 -7.11 -2.67 -13.64
N CYS A 30 -6.39 -1.59 -13.40
CA CYS A 30 -6.96 -0.34 -12.88
C CYS A 30 -6.57 0.85 -13.75
N GLU A 31 -7.46 1.84 -13.83
CA GLU A 31 -7.12 3.13 -14.42
C GLU A 31 -6.06 3.83 -13.56
N GLU A 32 -6.27 3.82 -12.24
CA GLU A 32 -5.29 4.31 -11.26
C GLU A 32 -5.13 3.27 -10.16
N LEU A 33 -3.90 2.99 -9.77
CA LEU A 33 -3.61 2.12 -8.63
C LEU A 33 -2.87 2.93 -7.56
N TYR A 34 -3.42 2.96 -6.37
CA TYR A 34 -2.78 3.57 -5.20
C TYR A 34 -2.04 2.49 -4.44
N VAL A 35 -0.71 2.62 -4.37
CA VAL A 35 0.12 1.73 -3.55
C VAL A 35 0.33 2.43 -2.22
N VAL A 36 -0.22 1.84 -1.16
CA VAL A 36 -0.26 2.45 0.16
C VAL A 36 0.78 1.79 1.05
N ILE A 37 1.73 2.58 1.53
CA ILE A 37 2.80 2.12 2.43
C ILE A 37 2.42 2.52 3.84
N SER A 38 2.05 1.53 4.67
CA SER A 38 1.73 1.74 6.07
C SER A 38 3.01 1.82 6.88
N TRP A 39 3.09 2.78 7.79
CA TRP A 39 4.26 2.92 8.65
C TRP A 39 3.87 3.32 10.05
N CYS A 40 4.69 2.92 11.01
CA CYS A 40 4.57 3.37 12.39
C CYS A 40 5.98 3.41 12.98
N GLU A 41 6.30 4.48 13.67
CA GLU A 41 7.62 4.64 14.28
C GLU A 41 7.95 3.46 15.19
N GLY A 42 9.10 2.82 14.93
CA GLY A 42 9.57 1.68 15.72
C GLY A 42 8.96 0.32 15.40
N ARG A 43 7.95 0.26 14.51
CA ARG A 43 7.33 -1.02 14.16
C ARG A 43 8.09 -1.74 13.05
N GLU A 44 8.44 -1.03 11.99
CA GLU A 44 9.17 -1.63 10.87
C GLU A 44 10.68 -1.47 11.05
N SER A 45 11.43 -2.42 10.50
CA SER A 45 12.91 -2.41 10.59
C SER A 45 13.54 -1.52 9.53
N THR A 46 12.84 -1.22 8.43
CA THR A 46 13.34 -0.38 7.34
C THR A 46 12.59 0.95 7.36
N SER A 47 13.30 2.06 7.12
CA SER A 47 12.68 3.38 7.14
C SER A 47 11.61 3.51 6.06
N LYS A 48 10.57 4.32 6.35
CA LYS A 48 9.49 4.56 5.39
C LYS A 48 10.00 5.25 4.12
N GLU A 49 11.00 6.11 4.25
CA GLU A 49 11.59 6.83 3.12
C GLU A 49 12.30 5.85 2.17
N LEU A 50 13.00 4.88 2.71
CA LEU A 50 13.69 3.88 1.91
C LEU A 50 12.70 2.94 1.22
N ARG A 51 11.67 2.50 1.92
CA ARG A 51 10.61 1.67 1.34
C ARG A 51 9.89 2.40 0.22
N TYR A 52 9.57 3.67 0.43
CA TYR A 52 8.95 4.51 -0.60
C TYR A 52 9.84 4.60 -1.83
N ARG A 53 11.14 4.83 -1.63
CA ARG A 53 12.11 4.94 -2.73
C ARG A 53 12.22 3.64 -3.52
N TRP A 54 12.24 2.51 -2.84
CA TRP A 54 12.29 1.20 -3.50
C TRP A 54 11.11 1.00 -4.42
N ILE A 55 9.91 1.30 -3.93
CA ILE A 55 8.69 1.11 -4.73
C ILE A 55 8.67 2.11 -5.88
N LEU A 56 9.02 3.35 -5.63
CA LEU A 56 9.07 4.37 -6.67
C LEU A 56 10.01 3.96 -7.80
N ASN A 57 11.21 3.51 -7.47
CA ASN A 57 12.19 3.09 -8.47
C ASN A 57 11.73 1.87 -9.25
N SER A 58 11.00 0.97 -8.62
CA SER A 58 10.52 -0.26 -9.26
C SER A 58 9.29 -0.03 -10.13
N THR A 59 8.55 1.06 -9.92
CA THR A 59 7.27 1.30 -10.59
C THR A 59 7.23 2.60 -11.41
N LYS A 60 8.34 3.31 -11.51
CA LYS A 60 8.38 4.62 -12.19
C LYS A 60 8.01 4.56 -13.67
N HIS A 61 8.09 3.39 -14.28
CA HIS A 61 7.70 3.16 -15.66
C HIS A 61 6.21 2.90 -15.83
N LEU A 62 5.45 2.86 -14.73
CA LEU A 62 4.02 2.60 -14.74
C LEU A 62 3.29 3.91 -14.37
N PRO A 63 2.76 4.64 -15.37
CA PRO A 63 2.27 6.01 -15.13
C PRO A 63 0.99 6.09 -14.31
N ASN A 64 0.26 4.98 -14.18
CA ASN A 64 -1.01 4.96 -13.45
C ASN A 64 -0.86 4.60 -11.97
N ILE A 65 0.37 4.45 -11.46
CA ILE A 65 0.60 4.16 -10.05
C ILE A 65 0.82 5.44 -9.26
N LYS A 66 0.12 5.56 -8.13
CA LYS A 66 0.27 6.64 -7.16
C LYS A 66 0.74 6.04 -5.84
N LEU A 67 1.75 6.63 -5.21
CA LEU A 67 2.27 6.14 -3.93
C LEU A 67 1.76 7.01 -2.79
N LEU A 68 1.34 6.37 -1.70
CA LEU A 68 0.91 7.07 -0.49
C LEU A 68 1.62 6.50 0.73
N LEU A 69 2.07 7.37 1.62
CA LEU A 69 2.57 6.99 2.94
C LEU A 69 1.48 7.29 3.95
N ILE A 70 1.04 6.25 4.67
CA ILE A 70 -0.01 6.40 5.68
C ILE A 70 0.55 6.01 7.03
N GLU A 71 0.54 6.94 7.97
CA GLU A 71 0.94 6.66 9.34
C GLU A 71 -0.14 5.85 10.04
N ASP A 72 0.31 4.76 10.68
CA ASP A 72 -0.57 3.86 11.42
C ASP A 72 -0.33 4.03 12.92
N THR A 73 -1.37 3.81 13.71
CA THR A 73 -1.26 3.86 15.16
C THR A 73 -1.02 2.49 15.77
N ALA A 74 -1.05 1.42 14.99
CA ALA A 74 -0.74 0.07 15.44
C ALA A 74 0.78 -0.06 15.62
N VAL A 75 1.25 0.01 16.86
CA VAL A 75 2.69 0.06 17.18
C VAL A 75 3.39 -1.29 17.07
N SER A 76 2.65 -2.37 16.92
CA SER A 76 3.20 -3.71 16.77
C SER A 76 2.48 -4.45 15.65
N LYS A 77 3.11 -5.51 15.13
CA LYS A 77 2.48 -6.33 14.09
C LYS A 77 1.25 -7.06 14.61
N GLU A 78 1.26 -7.44 15.89
CA GLU A 78 0.08 -8.05 16.52
C GLU A 78 -1.09 -7.08 16.57
N ALA A 79 -0.86 -5.83 17.00
CA ALA A 79 -1.89 -4.80 17.01
C ALA A 79 -2.39 -4.49 15.61
N TYR A 80 -1.49 -4.43 14.63
CA TYR A 80 -1.83 -4.17 13.23
C TYR A 80 -2.81 -5.20 12.69
N ASN A 81 -2.74 -6.44 13.15
CA ASN A 81 -3.58 -7.52 12.67
C ASN A 81 -4.90 -7.68 13.43
N THR A 82 -5.33 -6.67 14.20
CA THR A 82 -6.64 -6.68 14.87
C THR A 82 -7.68 -6.01 13.99
N ASP A 83 -8.95 -6.40 14.18
CA ASP A 83 -10.06 -5.84 13.39
C ASP A 83 -10.17 -4.32 13.54
N TYR A 84 -9.94 -3.82 14.75
CA TYR A 84 -9.99 -2.38 15.00
C TYR A 84 -9.02 -1.61 14.11
N PHE A 85 -7.77 -2.04 14.05
CA PHE A 85 -6.76 -1.33 13.26
C PHE A 85 -6.94 -1.55 11.77
N TRP A 86 -7.51 -2.67 11.35
CA TRP A 86 -7.88 -2.89 9.96
C TRP A 86 -8.94 -1.90 9.51
N GLU A 87 -9.99 -1.71 10.30
CA GLU A 87 -11.06 -0.75 9.98
C GLU A 87 -10.54 0.68 9.98
N LYS A 88 -9.74 1.04 10.98
CA LYS A 88 -9.15 2.37 11.07
C LYS A 88 -8.25 2.65 9.88
N GLY A 89 -7.40 1.70 9.52
CA GLY A 89 -6.51 1.83 8.38
C GLY A 89 -7.28 2.00 7.07
N ALA A 90 -8.35 1.22 6.88
CA ALA A 90 -9.19 1.33 5.69
C ALA A 90 -9.82 2.71 5.57
N ASN A 91 -10.31 3.27 6.68
CA ASN A 91 -10.90 4.61 6.68
C ASN A 91 -9.85 5.68 6.40
N ASP A 92 -8.66 5.57 6.99
CA ASP A 92 -7.56 6.50 6.76
C ASP A 92 -7.16 6.52 5.29
N ILE A 93 -7.10 5.35 4.67
CA ILE A 93 -6.76 5.21 3.26
C ILE A 93 -7.83 5.83 2.37
N LYS A 94 -9.10 5.55 2.64
CA LYS A 94 -10.22 6.15 1.89
C LYS A 94 -10.17 7.66 1.94
N ASN A 95 -9.90 8.21 3.12
CA ASN A 95 -9.83 9.66 3.30
C ASN A 95 -8.64 10.26 2.54
N ALA A 96 -7.50 9.57 2.56
CA ALA A 96 -6.29 10.03 1.87
C ALA A 96 -6.46 10.01 0.36
N ILE A 97 -7.11 8.99 -0.19
CA ILE A 97 -7.33 8.87 -1.63
C ILE A 97 -8.41 9.85 -2.10
N GLY A 98 -9.46 10.04 -1.31
CA GLY A 98 -10.54 10.97 -1.62
C GLY A 98 -11.41 10.58 -2.81
N LYS A 99 -11.34 9.32 -3.22
CA LYS A 99 -12.11 8.77 -4.35
C LYS A 99 -12.66 7.41 -3.96
N PRO A 100 -13.77 6.96 -4.55
CA PRO A 100 -14.27 5.60 -4.32
C PRO A 100 -13.23 4.57 -4.76
N ILE A 101 -13.01 3.57 -3.93
CA ILE A 101 -12.07 2.48 -4.22
C ILE A 101 -12.88 1.29 -4.74
N ASP A 102 -12.60 0.86 -5.97
CA ASP A 102 -13.34 -0.20 -6.64
C ASP A 102 -12.76 -1.58 -6.37
N ALA A 103 -11.46 -1.66 -6.05
CA ALA A 103 -10.79 -2.94 -5.83
C ALA A 103 -9.66 -2.78 -4.82
N VAL A 104 -9.49 -3.80 -3.97
CA VAL A 104 -8.41 -3.86 -2.99
C VAL A 104 -7.59 -5.10 -3.30
N PHE A 105 -6.29 -4.91 -3.43
CA PHE A 105 -5.34 -5.98 -3.68
C PHE A 105 -4.41 -6.11 -2.49
N CYS A 106 -4.07 -7.34 -2.10
CA CYS A 106 -3.16 -7.61 -0.99
C CYS A 106 -2.13 -8.64 -1.40
N GLY A 107 -0.92 -8.48 -0.90
CA GLY A 107 0.10 -9.50 -1.06
C GLY A 107 0.02 -10.50 0.09
N ASP A 108 0.52 -11.71 -0.16
CA ASP A 108 0.65 -12.75 0.86
C ASP A 108 2.00 -12.56 1.55
N ASP A 109 2.01 -11.86 2.63
CA ASP A 109 3.24 -11.66 3.41
C ASP A 109 3.35 -12.64 4.54
#